data_abc4d9306de5b2430f89d355ef1d2158
#
_entry.id   abc4d9306de5b2430f89d355ef1d2158
#
_cell.length_a   1.000
_cell.length_b   1.000
_cell.length_c   1.000
_cell.angle_alpha   90.00
_cell.angle_beta   90.00
_cell.angle_gamma   90.00
#
_symmetry.space_group_name_H-M   'P 1'
#
loop_
_entity.id
_entity.type
_entity.pdbx_description
1 polymer ?
#
loop_
_entity_poly.entity_id
_entity_poly.type
_entity_poly.pdbx_seq_one_letter_code
_entity_poly.pdbx_strand_id
1 'polypeptide(L)'
;MSKSQNGVKRPIRIANFSGMIGDYFEAFRNAVHGEPVDVLVGDYLAELTMGRISESYIDAGRPEAIQDYYVSFFLKQISTELEEIQSRGLKVVTNAGAFAPDAMANVIPVSYTHLTLPTIYPV
;
A
#
# COMPACT_ATOMS: atom_id res chain seq x y z
N MET A 1 1.71 20.02 -3.71
CA MET A 1 1.31 20.15 -5.13
C MET A 1 1.70 21.52 -5.66
N SER A 2 2.32 21.56 -6.81
CA SER A 2 2.66 22.83 -7.45
C SER A 2 1.41 23.46 -8.09
N LYS A 3 1.29 24.78 -8.00
CA LYS A 3 0.26 25.52 -8.71
C LYS A 3 0.79 25.92 -10.10
N SER A 4 -0.06 25.90 -11.10
CA SER A 4 0.30 26.49 -12.40
C SER A 4 0.48 28.00 -12.25
N GLN A 5 1.21 28.63 -13.19
CA GLN A 5 1.45 30.07 -13.18
C GLN A 5 0.17 30.92 -13.19
N ASN A 6 -0.97 30.34 -13.55
CA ASN A 6 -2.28 31.02 -13.61
C ASN A 6 -3.16 30.73 -12.40
N GLY A 7 -2.63 30.18 -11.29
CA GLY A 7 -3.41 29.82 -10.13
C GLY A 7 -4.25 28.54 -10.28
N VAL A 8 -4.23 27.91 -11.46
CA VAL A 8 -4.93 26.64 -11.71
C VAL A 8 -4.04 25.51 -11.19
N LYS A 9 -4.62 24.64 -10.35
CA LYS A 9 -3.90 23.47 -9.85
C LYS A 9 -3.64 22.50 -11.01
N ARG A 10 -2.42 21.96 -11.09
CA ARG A 10 -2.14 20.88 -12.04
C ARG A 10 -2.92 19.62 -11.65
N PRO A 11 -3.26 18.76 -12.62
CA PRO A 11 -3.90 17.48 -12.33
C PRO A 11 -3.04 16.62 -11.40
N ILE A 12 -3.70 15.90 -10.51
CA ILE A 12 -3.04 14.87 -9.69
C ILE A 12 -2.85 13.64 -10.56
N ARG A 13 -1.64 13.11 -10.56
CA ARG A 13 -1.30 11.89 -11.30
C ARG A 13 -1.35 10.70 -10.36
N ILE A 14 -2.14 9.71 -10.71
CA ILE A 14 -2.32 8.50 -9.93
C ILE A 14 -1.91 7.31 -10.78
N ALA A 15 -1.03 6.45 -10.24
CA ALA A 15 -0.66 5.21 -10.89
C ALA A 15 -1.07 4.02 -10.01
N ASN A 16 -1.56 2.98 -10.65
CA ASN A 16 -1.87 1.71 -9.99
C ASN A 16 -0.68 0.75 -10.11
N PHE A 17 -0.37 0.03 -9.03
CA PHE A 17 0.72 -0.94 -9.03
C PHE A 17 0.27 -2.37 -8.71
N SER A 18 -0.99 -2.58 -8.37
CA SER A 18 -1.51 -3.90 -8.05
C SER A 18 -3.02 -3.96 -8.24
N GLY A 19 -3.49 -5.06 -8.80
CA GLY A 19 -4.91 -5.35 -8.96
C GLY A 19 -5.35 -6.60 -8.21
N MET A 20 -4.44 -7.33 -7.55
CA MET A 20 -4.75 -8.55 -6.79
C MET A 20 -3.58 -8.96 -5.91
N ILE A 21 -3.84 -9.82 -4.92
CA ILE A 21 -2.77 -10.50 -4.18
C ILE A 21 -1.98 -11.37 -5.17
N GLY A 22 -0.66 -11.27 -5.11
CA GLY A 22 0.22 -12.06 -5.97
C GLY A 22 0.35 -11.51 -7.39
N ASP A 23 -0.07 -10.29 -7.63
CA ASP A 23 0.21 -9.59 -8.88
C ASP A 23 1.73 -9.39 -9.05
N TYR A 24 2.14 -8.82 -10.17
CA TYR A 24 3.55 -8.67 -10.50
C TYR A 24 4.32 -7.91 -9.42
N PHE A 25 5.27 -8.59 -8.79
CA PHE A 25 6.01 -8.05 -7.63
C PHE A 25 6.73 -6.74 -7.95
N GLU A 26 7.41 -6.70 -9.10
CA GLU A 26 8.21 -5.54 -9.51
C GLU A 26 7.37 -4.35 -9.95
N ALA A 27 6.07 -4.51 -10.10
CA ALA A 27 5.19 -3.41 -10.51
C ALA A 27 5.26 -2.23 -9.54
N PHE A 28 5.38 -2.49 -8.25
CA PHE A 28 5.53 -1.44 -7.24
C PHE A 28 6.81 -0.63 -7.48
N ARG A 29 7.93 -1.31 -7.58
CA ARG A 29 9.23 -0.68 -7.84
C ARG A 29 9.22 0.10 -9.15
N ASN A 30 8.68 -0.50 -10.20
CA ASN A 30 8.58 0.16 -11.51
C ASN A 30 7.73 1.43 -11.44
N ALA A 31 6.66 1.43 -10.65
CA ALA A 31 5.84 2.61 -10.46
C ALA A 31 6.55 3.69 -9.63
N VAL A 32 7.30 3.29 -8.59
CA VAL A 32 8.08 4.23 -7.76
C VAL A 32 9.16 4.93 -8.57
N HIS A 33 9.85 4.21 -9.44
CA HIS A 33 10.98 4.72 -10.23
C HIS A 33 10.59 5.18 -11.64
N GLY A 34 9.33 5.05 -12.03
CA GLY A 34 8.83 5.39 -13.34
C GLY A 34 8.55 6.88 -13.52
N GLU A 35 7.61 7.16 -14.40
CA GLU A 35 7.15 8.52 -14.65
C GLU A 35 6.70 9.20 -13.34
N PRO A 36 6.91 10.51 -13.21
CA PRO A 36 6.51 11.24 -12.01
C PRO A 36 5.00 11.12 -11.77
N VAL A 37 4.63 10.63 -10.60
CA VAL A 37 3.24 10.55 -10.13
C VAL A 37 3.14 11.11 -8.72
N ASP A 38 1.94 11.46 -8.30
CA ASP A 38 1.68 12.00 -6.96
C ASP A 38 1.25 10.91 -5.99
N VAL A 39 0.50 9.93 -6.50
CA VAL A 39 -0.11 8.87 -5.67
C VAL A 39 0.06 7.53 -6.36
N LEU A 40 0.48 6.53 -5.59
CA LEU A 40 0.49 5.13 -5.98
C LEU A 40 -0.67 4.42 -5.28
N VAL A 41 -1.47 3.69 -6.04
CA VAL A 41 -2.62 2.95 -5.53
C VAL A 41 -2.43 1.47 -5.77
N GLY A 42 -2.63 0.67 -4.73
CA GLY A 42 -2.57 -0.79 -4.82
C GLY A 42 -3.82 -1.44 -4.27
N ASP A 43 -4.51 -2.21 -5.10
CA ASP A 43 -5.65 -3.01 -4.70
C ASP A 43 -5.23 -4.48 -4.64
N TYR A 44 -5.24 -5.04 -3.45
CA TYR A 44 -4.85 -6.44 -3.18
C TYR A 44 -6.05 -7.34 -2.92
N LEU A 45 -7.19 -6.76 -2.58
CA LEU A 45 -8.27 -7.52 -1.95
C LEU A 45 -9.59 -7.31 -2.68
N ALA A 46 -10.11 -8.42 -3.20
CA ALA A 46 -11.49 -8.51 -3.66
C ALA A 46 -12.33 -9.30 -2.64
N GLU A 47 -13.63 -9.27 -2.77
CA GLU A 47 -14.56 -10.03 -1.92
C GLU A 47 -14.22 -11.52 -1.89
N LEU A 48 -13.95 -12.09 -3.07
CA LEU A 48 -13.54 -13.49 -3.19
C LEU A 48 -12.25 -13.80 -2.44
N THR A 49 -11.28 -12.91 -2.51
CA THR A 49 -9.99 -13.05 -1.80
C THR A 49 -10.21 -13.04 -0.30
N MET A 50 -11.01 -12.09 0.20
CA MET A 50 -11.32 -11.99 1.62
C MET A 50 -12.07 -13.23 2.11
N GLY A 51 -12.99 -13.77 1.31
CA GLY A 51 -13.70 -15.01 1.61
C GLY A 51 -12.75 -16.20 1.76
N ARG A 52 -11.84 -16.37 0.82
CA ARG A 52 -10.85 -17.46 0.85
C ARG A 52 -9.89 -17.36 2.03
N ILE A 53 -9.47 -16.15 2.36
CA ILE A 53 -8.64 -15.90 3.55
C ILE A 53 -9.42 -16.32 4.81
N SER A 54 -10.67 -15.91 4.91
CA SER A 54 -11.52 -16.26 6.06
C SER A 54 -11.70 -17.77 6.19
N GLU A 55 -11.99 -18.46 5.09
CA GLU A 55 -12.10 -19.93 5.08
C GLU A 55 -10.82 -20.59 5.57
N SER A 56 -9.66 -20.12 5.13
CA SER A 56 -8.38 -20.71 5.53
C SER A 56 -8.16 -20.64 7.04
N TYR A 57 -8.58 -19.56 7.69
CA TYR A 57 -8.48 -19.41 9.14
C TYR A 57 -9.48 -20.28 9.89
N ILE A 58 -10.68 -20.44 9.35
CA ILE A 58 -11.70 -21.33 9.89
C ILE A 58 -11.24 -22.78 9.80
N ASP A 59 -10.76 -23.20 8.64
CA ASP A 59 -10.29 -24.56 8.38
C ASP A 59 -9.07 -24.91 9.23
N ALA A 60 -8.23 -23.92 9.55
CA ALA A 60 -7.09 -24.08 10.43
C ALA A 60 -7.49 -24.11 11.92
N GLY A 61 -8.77 -23.94 12.28
CA GLY A 61 -9.24 -23.89 13.65
C GLY A 61 -8.84 -22.64 14.40
N ARG A 62 -8.51 -21.56 13.70
CA ARG A 62 -8.05 -20.29 14.31
C ARG A 62 -8.79 -19.08 13.72
N PRO A 63 -10.14 -19.09 13.74
CA PRO A 63 -10.90 -18.02 13.09
C PRO A 63 -10.59 -16.63 13.66
N GLU A 64 -10.33 -16.51 14.96
CA GLU A 64 -10.02 -15.24 15.62
C GLU A 64 -8.67 -14.67 15.21
N ALA A 65 -7.74 -15.48 14.74
CA ALA A 65 -6.41 -15.04 14.33
C ALA A 65 -6.45 -14.17 13.05
N ILE A 66 -7.56 -14.21 12.32
CA ILE A 66 -7.72 -13.36 11.12
C ILE A 66 -7.64 -11.87 11.47
N GLN A 67 -7.94 -11.48 12.70
CA GLN A 67 -7.87 -10.09 13.14
C GLN A 67 -6.46 -9.51 13.07
N ASP A 68 -5.44 -10.36 13.01
CA ASP A 68 -4.04 -9.95 12.90
C ASP A 68 -3.52 -10.00 11.46
N TYR A 69 -4.38 -10.37 10.51
CA TYR A 69 -3.99 -10.56 9.11
C TYR A 69 -3.89 -9.25 8.35
N TYR A 70 -2.79 -9.07 7.67
CA TYR A 70 -2.59 -8.10 6.60
C TYR A 70 -1.78 -8.72 5.46
N VAL A 71 -1.74 -8.07 4.31
CA VAL A 71 -1.06 -8.60 3.13
C VAL A 71 0.45 -8.36 3.24
N SER A 72 1.19 -9.37 3.69
CA SER A 72 2.64 -9.29 3.86
C SER A 72 3.39 -9.10 2.53
N PHE A 73 2.79 -9.48 1.42
CA PHE A 73 3.34 -9.26 0.08
C PHE A 73 3.62 -7.78 -0.17
N PHE A 74 2.70 -6.90 0.24
CA PHE A 74 2.89 -5.46 0.14
C PHE A 74 4.09 -4.98 0.95
N LEU A 75 4.28 -5.51 2.16
CA LEU A 75 5.44 -5.14 2.99
C LEU A 75 6.76 -5.45 2.29
N LYS A 76 6.83 -6.57 1.60
CA LYS A 76 8.03 -6.95 0.84
C LYS A 76 8.27 -6.01 -0.33
N GLN A 77 7.20 -5.54 -0.97
CA GLN A 77 7.31 -4.60 -2.07
C GLN A 77 7.77 -3.22 -1.60
N ILE A 78 7.17 -2.70 -0.54
CA ILE A 78 7.44 -1.33 -0.09
C ILE A 78 8.77 -1.20 0.66
N SER A 79 9.21 -2.26 1.34
CA SER A 79 10.35 -2.19 2.27
C SER A 79 11.66 -1.73 1.60
N THR A 80 11.85 -2.04 0.34
CA THR A 80 13.05 -1.66 -0.42
C THR A 80 12.93 -0.28 -1.07
N GLU A 81 11.75 0.33 -1.06
CA GLU A 81 11.46 1.55 -1.82
C GLU A 81 11.14 2.76 -0.93
N LEU A 82 11.21 2.62 0.39
CA LEU A 82 10.82 3.67 1.32
C LEU A 82 11.62 4.95 1.13
N GLU A 83 12.90 4.85 0.90
CA GLU A 83 13.77 6.00 0.70
C GLU A 83 13.37 6.79 -0.56
N GLU A 84 13.13 6.10 -1.66
CA GLU A 84 12.72 6.74 -2.90
C GLU A 84 11.32 7.34 -2.80
N ILE A 85 10.39 6.65 -2.13
CA ILE A 85 9.05 7.16 -1.87
C ILE A 85 9.13 8.50 -1.12
N GLN A 86 9.94 8.55 -0.09
CA GLN A 86 10.14 9.77 0.69
C GLN A 86 10.79 10.87 -0.13
N SER A 87 11.87 10.55 -0.84
CA SER A 87 12.59 11.49 -1.68
C SER A 87 11.70 12.15 -2.73
N ARG A 88 10.80 11.38 -3.32
CA ARG A 88 9.86 11.87 -4.33
C ARG A 88 8.57 12.45 -3.75
N GLY A 89 8.35 12.35 -2.44
CA GLY A 89 7.11 12.79 -1.81
C GLY A 89 5.88 12.03 -2.28
N LEU A 90 6.04 10.76 -2.63
CA LEU A 90 4.95 9.91 -3.10
C LEU A 90 4.01 9.55 -1.97
N LYS A 91 2.70 9.56 -2.26
CA LYS A 91 1.69 8.99 -1.37
C LYS A 91 1.36 7.58 -1.85
N VAL A 92 1.22 6.67 -0.91
CA VAL A 92 0.82 5.29 -1.19
C VAL A 92 -0.51 5.01 -0.50
N VAL A 93 -1.47 4.57 -1.28
CA VAL A 93 -2.81 4.20 -0.80
C VAL A 93 -3.09 2.76 -1.15
N THR A 94 -3.45 1.94 -0.18
CA THR A 94 -3.68 0.53 -0.41
C THR A 94 -4.65 -0.06 0.61
N ASN A 95 -5.34 -1.12 0.21
CA ASN A 95 -6.15 -1.95 1.11
C ASN A 95 -5.38 -3.16 1.66
N ALA A 96 -4.07 -3.19 1.49
CA ALA A 96 -3.23 -4.31 1.96
C ALA A 96 -3.28 -4.53 3.48
N GLY A 97 -3.77 -3.55 4.23
CA GLY A 97 -3.97 -3.68 5.69
C GLY A 97 -5.00 -4.73 6.08
N ALA A 98 -5.94 -5.04 5.20
CA ALA A 98 -6.95 -6.07 5.39
C ALA A 98 -7.68 -5.92 6.73
N PHE A 99 -7.51 -6.87 7.66
CA PHE A 99 -8.13 -6.85 8.99
C PHE A 99 -7.30 -6.12 10.03
N ALA A 100 -6.03 -5.82 9.73
CA ALA A 100 -5.08 -5.24 10.68
C ALA A 100 -4.26 -4.08 10.06
N PRO A 101 -4.92 -3.03 9.55
CA PRO A 101 -4.20 -1.93 8.92
C PRO A 101 -3.24 -1.19 9.86
N ASP A 102 -3.62 -1.05 11.13
CA ASP A 102 -2.76 -0.40 12.13
C ASP A 102 -1.51 -1.23 12.41
N ALA A 103 -1.68 -2.55 12.52
CA ALA A 103 -0.54 -3.46 12.71
C ALA A 103 0.43 -3.39 11.53
N MET A 104 -0.10 -3.37 10.31
CA MET A 104 0.72 -3.22 9.12
C MET A 104 1.45 -1.87 9.10
N ALA A 105 0.74 -0.78 9.39
CA ALA A 105 1.31 0.56 9.40
C ALA A 105 2.44 0.69 10.42
N ASN A 106 2.34 0.03 11.57
CA ASN A 106 3.36 0.05 12.61
C ASN A 106 4.64 -0.69 12.22
N VAL A 107 4.57 -1.63 11.31
CA VAL A 107 5.74 -2.39 10.83
C VAL A 107 6.54 -1.62 9.80
N ILE A 108 5.86 -0.84 8.94
CA ILE A 108 6.50 -0.15 7.82
C ILE A 108 7.54 0.88 8.27
N PRO A 109 7.29 1.78 9.23
CA PRO A 109 8.19 2.89 9.54
C PRO A 109 9.32 2.55 10.51
N VAL A 110 9.50 1.31 10.92
CA VAL A 110 10.50 0.95 11.94
C VAL A 110 11.90 1.40 11.55
N SER A 111 12.22 1.38 10.25
CA SER A 111 13.50 1.85 9.72
C SER A 111 13.50 3.32 9.28
N TYR A 112 12.36 3.98 9.31
CA TYR A 112 12.18 5.33 8.77
C TYR A 112 11.27 6.15 9.68
N THR A 113 11.83 6.54 10.83
CA THR A 113 11.10 7.29 11.86
C THR A 113 10.62 8.67 11.40
N HIS A 114 11.14 9.16 10.29
CA HIS A 114 10.78 10.44 9.72
C HIS A 114 9.68 10.36 8.64
N LEU A 115 9.21 9.15 8.28
CA LEU A 115 8.02 9.02 7.46
C LEU A 115 6.80 9.48 8.24
N THR A 116 6.07 10.40 7.67
CA THR A 116 4.84 10.86 8.31
C THR A 116 3.72 9.86 8.09
N LEU A 117 3.01 9.51 9.15
CA LEU A 117 1.87 8.59 9.09
C LEU A 117 0.79 8.98 8.07
N PRO A 118 0.56 10.27 7.76
CA PRO A 118 -0.41 10.66 6.74
C PRO A 118 -0.14 10.16 5.33
N THR A 119 1.00 9.54 5.05
CA THR A 119 1.27 8.94 3.73
C THR A 119 0.64 7.58 3.54
N ILE A 120 0.14 6.95 4.60
CA ILE A 120 -0.50 5.66 4.58
C ILE A 120 -1.83 5.78 5.30
N TYR A 121 -2.93 5.68 4.54
CA TYR A 121 -4.27 5.77 5.10
C TYR A 121 -4.89 4.37 5.16
N PRO A 122 -5.38 3.95 6.35
CA PRO A 122 -6.24 2.78 6.42
C PRO A 122 -7.57 3.10 5.73
N VAL A 123 -8.08 2.16 5.02
CA VAL A 123 -9.38 2.28 4.34
C VAL A 123 -10.46 1.71 5.24
#